data_67ee38e83fad7b0f10aa06ff4a89e05e
#
_entry.id   67ee38e83fad7b0f10aa06ff4a89e05e
#
_cell.length_a   1.000
_cell.length_b   1.000
_cell.length_c   1.000
_cell.angle_alpha   90.00
_cell.angle_beta   90.00
_cell.angle_gamma   90.00
#
_symmetry.space_group_name_H-M   'P 1'
#
loop_
_entity.id
_entity.type
_entity.pdbx_description
1 polymer ?
#
loop_
_entity_poly.entity_id
_entity_poly.type
_entity_poly.pdbx_seq_one_letter_code
_entity_poly.pdbx_strand_id
1 'polypeptide(L)'
;KKHGNKPGGCMATLEISKNKGLYFVIPEECGTGVKKVAGKVAKDVEGTLSFCPEICETAVPAKQAVIAVTAGSGKLAETLCSKISKLGQVEGKRESYAFIVAENPVEGIESALVIYGSDKLGTIYGLFHLSELLGVTAMVDWGDCQYVKQDSFILKEEDSFVSKEPSVKYRGFFINDEWPCCGNWATSHFGSFNAKMYDHIFEYLLRMKGNYLWPAMWAENFMLDGPDLESMKLADEYGIYIGMSHHEPCMRSGAEYSKVRGSKSPYGDAWSYVTNKEGILRFWEDGVKRSIGHNVFPTVGMRGENDSKMLGEDSLISDNVRLLKEIITKQREMIHEHLETDGKKVPQLFAVYKEVEDYYFGGGSEEGLRGFKELEDVTLLLCEDNWGNMRALPEAFERNHRGGFGMYFHLDYHGDPVSYEWVSSTELSKIWEQMTEAYEYGVRELWIVNVGDVKFQEFPLNYFMDLAYDFEKWGSLAPNSTKEYTKAWIESVFGSYTSKEEREEIQEVLEGYLKINALRKPESLNDTVYHPAHYLECEKLLSFCGKLEEKNERLWKILEERGMGDAYFS
;
A
#
# COMPACT_ATOMS: atom_id res chain seq x y z
N LYS A 1 -48.88 -21.18 -35.09
CA LYS A 1 -47.45 -20.97 -34.81
C LYS A 1 -47.34 -20.85 -33.28
N LYS A 2 -46.87 -21.92 -32.64
CA LYS A 2 -46.61 -21.96 -31.20
C LYS A 2 -45.31 -21.20 -30.94
N HIS A 3 -45.38 -20.07 -30.25
CA HIS A 3 -44.22 -19.46 -29.59
C HIS A 3 -43.89 -20.30 -28.35
N GLY A 4 -42.78 -21.04 -28.43
CA GLY A 4 -42.23 -21.71 -27.28
C GLY A 4 -41.68 -20.65 -26.30
N ASN A 5 -42.29 -20.56 -25.11
CA ASN A 5 -41.68 -19.92 -23.96
C ASN A 5 -40.35 -20.67 -23.68
N LYS A 6 -39.21 -19.99 -23.80
CA LYS A 6 -37.98 -20.43 -23.16
C LYS A 6 -38.27 -20.39 -21.64
N PRO A 7 -37.98 -21.46 -20.87
CA PRO A 7 -38.07 -21.39 -19.44
C PRO A 7 -37.12 -20.26 -18.97
N GLY A 8 -37.63 -19.32 -18.22
CA GLY A 8 -36.81 -18.33 -17.55
C GLY A 8 -35.80 -19.07 -16.66
N GLY A 9 -34.53 -19.05 -17.07
CA GLY A 9 -33.46 -19.59 -16.25
C GLY A 9 -33.49 -18.89 -14.89
N CYS A 10 -33.52 -19.67 -13.83
CA CYS A 10 -33.34 -19.14 -12.49
C CYS A 10 -31.96 -18.47 -12.47
N MET A 11 -31.88 -17.19 -12.12
CA MET A 11 -30.58 -16.50 -12.02
C MET A 11 -29.83 -17.09 -10.82
N ALA A 12 -28.53 -17.36 -11.01
CA ALA A 12 -27.68 -17.90 -9.95
C ALA A 12 -27.72 -16.99 -8.71
N THR A 13 -27.93 -17.59 -7.57
CA THR A 13 -28.05 -16.87 -6.27
C THR A 13 -27.29 -17.62 -5.19
N LEU A 14 -26.49 -16.91 -4.42
CA LEU A 14 -25.80 -17.40 -3.23
C LEU A 14 -26.30 -16.62 -2.01
N GLU A 15 -27.01 -17.29 -1.10
CA GLU A 15 -27.46 -16.70 0.15
C GLU A 15 -26.61 -17.22 1.30
N ILE A 16 -25.79 -16.37 1.87
CA ILE A 16 -24.89 -16.67 2.97
C ILE A 16 -25.62 -16.36 4.27
N SER A 17 -25.84 -17.38 5.11
CA SER A 17 -26.46 -17.22 6.43
C SER A 17 -26.05 -18.37 7.35
N LYS A 18 -26.18 -18.18 8.65
CA LYS A 18 -25.90 -19.21 9.66
C LYS A 18 -26.68 -20.51 9.41
N ASN A 19 -27.93 -20.40 8.93
CA ASN A 19 -28.80 -21.55 8.73
C ASN A 19 -28.48 -22.37 7.48
N LYS A 20 -27.84 -21.74 6.47
CA LYS A 20 -27.47 -22.41 5.21
C LYS A 20 -26.06 -22.95 5.20
N GLY A 21 -25.20 -22.39 6.07
CA GLY A 21 -23.77 -22.72 6.11
C GLY A 21 -23.01 -22.20 4.89
N LEU A 22 -21.70 -22.25 4.95
CA LEU A 22 -20.80 -21.86 3.89
C LEU A 22 -19.46 -22.56 4.08
N TYR A 23 -18.89 -23.08 3.01
CA TYR A 23 -17.52 -23.59 2.99
C TYR A 23 -16.63 -22.71 2.11
N PHE A 24 -15.39 -22.54 2.52
CA PHE A 24 -14.36 -21.96 1.67
C PHE A 24 -13.51 -23.08 1.09
N VAL A 25 -13.41 -23.15 -0.23
CA VAL A 25 -12.61 -24.14 -0.94
C VAL A 25 -11.38 -23.44 -1.50
N ILE A 26 -10.23 -23.70 -0.87
CA ILE A 26 -8.94 -23.08 -1.19
C ILE A 26 -7.92 -24.20 -1.41
N PRO A 27 -7.64 -24.61 -2.65
CA PRO A 27 -6.65 -25.65 -2.94
C PRO A 27 -5.26 -25.30 -2.42
N GLU A 28 -4.51 -26.31 -2.02
CA GLU A 28 -3.13 -26.15 -1.53
C GLU A 28 -2.24 -25.45 -2.56
N GLU A 29 -2.47 -25.70 -3.84
CA GLU A 29 -1.72 -25.11 -4.96
C GLU A 29 -1.90 -23.59 -5.09
N CYS A 30 -2.89 -22.99 -4.45
CA CYS A 30 -3.03 -21.53 -4.36
C CYS A 30 -2.02 -20.88 -3.40
N GLY A 31 -1.39 -21.68 -2.55
CA GLY A 31 -0.34 -21.28 -1.63
C GLY A 31 -0.85 -20.74 -0.29
N THR A 32 0.08 -20.68 0.67
CA THR A 32 -0.19 -20.34 2.07
C THR A 32 -0.83 -18.95 2.24
N GLY A 33 -0.39 -17.96 1.47
CA GLY A 33 -0.90 -16.58 1.57
C GLY A 33 -2.38 -16.47 1.24
N VAL A 34 -2.86 -17.13 0.17
CA VAL A 34 -4.28 -17.16 -0.18
C VAL A 34 -5.09 -17.84 0.94
N LYS A 35 -4.58 -18.93 1.51
CA LYS A 35 -5.22 -19.64 2.62
C LYS A 35 -5.29 -18.79 3.89
N LYS A 36 -4.22 -18.03 4.21
CA LYS A 36 -4.22 -17.08 5.33
C LYS A 36 -5.28 -15.99 5.13
N VAL A 37 -5.37 -15.41 3.93
CA VAL A 37 -6.38 -14.38 3.63
C VAL A 37 -7.78 -14.97 3.68
N ALA A 38 -8.01 -16.18 3.18
CA ALA A 38 -9.31 -16.85 3.34
C ALA A 38 -9.69 -17.01 4.82
N GLY A 39 -8.72 -17.27 5.71
CA GLY A 39 -8.94 -17.29 7.16
C GLY A 39 -9.35 -15.92 7.73
N LYS A 40 -8.76 -14.83 7.23
CA LYS A 40 -9.13 -13.46 7.61
C LYS A 40 -10.57 -13.14 7.13
N VAL A 41 -10.89 -13.47 5.88
CA VAL A 41 -12.26 -13.28 5.33
C VAL A 41 -13.30 -14.18 6.03
N ALA A 42 -12.95 -15.39 6.46
CA ALA A 42 -13.81 -16.23 7.28
C ALA A 42 -14.15 -15.58 8.64
N LYS A 43 -13.18 -14.89 9.25
CA LYS A 43 -13.42 -14.07 10.46
C LYS A 43 -14.32 -12.87 10.17
N ASP A 44 -14.21 -12.26 9.00
CA ASP A 44 -15.10 -11.17 8.60
C ASP A 44 -16.55 -11.68 8.45
N VAL A 45 -16.73 -12.88 7.87
CA VAL A 45 -18.04 -13.56 7.83
C VAL A 45 -18.54 -13.84 9.25
N GLU A 46 -17.68 -14.33 10.16
CA GLU A 46 -18.06 -14.55 11.55
C GLU A 46 -18.43 -13.24 12.25
N GLY A 47 -17.63 -12.21 12.03
CA GLY A 47 -17.89 -10.86 12.55
C GLY A 47 -19.25 -10.31 12.12
N THR A 48 -19.62 -10.51 10.86
CA THR A 48 -20.86 -9.95 10.28
C THR A 48 -22.08 -10.88 10.42
N LEU A 49 -21.93 -12.18 10.14
CA LEU A 49 -23.04 -13.14 10.03
C LEU A 49 -23.11 -14.15 11.19
N SER A 50 -22.24 -14.01 12.20
CA SER A 50 -22.24 -14.80 13.45
C SER A 50 -22.02 -16.32 13.25
N PHE A 51 -21.28 -16.71 12.21
CA PHE A 51 -20.76 -18.06 12.02
C PHE A 51 -19.46 -18.01 11.22
N CYS A 52 -18.50 -18.89 11.53
CA CYS A 52 -17.22 -18.98 10.83
C CYS A 52 -17.28 -20.07 9.76
N PRO A 53 -17.06 -19.77 8.47
CA PRO A 53 -16.96 -20.79 7.43
C PRO A 53 -15.77 -21.73 7.67
N GLU A 54 -15.96 -23.01 7.38
CA GLU A 54 -14.86 -23.99 7.36
C GLU A 54 -14.05 -23.84 6.06
N ILE A 55 -12.72 -23.90 6.16
CA ILE A 55 -11.82 -23.82 5.03
C ILE A 55 -11.33 -25.22 4.68
N CYS A 56 -11.61 -25.65 3.44
CA CYS A 56 -11.25 -26.95 2.89
C CYS A 56 -10.30 -26.80 1.70
N GLU A 57 -9.39 -27.73 1.51
CA GLU A 57 -8.47 -27.75 0.35
C GLU A 57 -9.10 -28.38 -0.89
N THR A 58 -10.09 -29.23 -0.70
CA THR A 58 -10.81 -29.91 -1.78
C THR A 58 -12.30 -29.59 -1.70
N ALA A 59 -12.96 -29.61 -2.85
CA ALA A 59 -14.40 -29.45 -2.90
C ALA A 59 -15.10 -30.60 -2.12
N VAL A 60 -15.89 -30.22 -1.15
CA VAL A 60 -16.75 -31.15 -0.38
C VAL A 60 -18.18 -30.97 -0.80
N PRO A 61 -19.00 -32.03 -0.84
CA PRO A 61 -20.43 -31.89 -1.12
C PRO A 61 -21.09 -30.90 -0.16
N ALA A 62 -21.59 -29.79 -0.72
CA ALA A 62 -22.19 -28.70 0.02
C ALA A 62 -23.23 -27.99 -0.81
N LYS A 63 -24.23 -27.37 -0.12
CA LYS A 63 -25.19 -26.53 -0.83
C LYS A 63 -24.55 -25.25 -1.37
N GLN A 64 -23.62 -24.70 -0.60
CA GLN A 64 -23.03 -23.39 -0.88
C GLN A 64 -21.54 -23.34 -0.56
N ALA A 65 -20.75 -22.69 -1.42
CA ALA A 65 -19.33 -22.48 -1.21
C ALA A 65 -18.83 -21.11 -1.72
N VAL A 66 -17.72 -20.65 -1.16
CA VAL A 66 -16.81 -19.71 -1.82
C VAL A 66 -15.63 -20.52 -2.32
N ILE A 67 -15.39 -20.53 -3.60
CA ILE A 67 -14.25 -21.22 -4.22
C ILE A 67 -13.28 -20.16 -4.69
N ALA A 68 -12.08 -20.09 -4.08
CA ALA A 68 -11.06 -19.15 -4.50
C ALA A 68 -9.85 -19.91 -5.05
N VAL A 69 -9.50 -19.63 -6.30
CA VAL A 69 -8.41 -20.28 -7.03
C VAL A 69 -7.60 -19.26 -7.81
N THR A 70 -6.35 -19.59 -8.05
CA THR A 70 -5.45 -18.81 -8.91
C THR A 70 -5.32 -19.47 -10.27
N ALA A 71 -5.20 -18.70 -11.34
CA ALA A 71 -4.98 -19.24 -12.69
C ALA A 71 -3.74 -20.17 -12.70
N GLY A 72 -3.91 -21.37 -13.28
CA GLY A 72 -2.85 -22.38 -13.31
C GLY A 72 -2.58 -23.09 -11.98
N SER A 73 -3.37 -22.89 -10.92
CA SER A 73 -3.22 -23.53 -9.63
C SER A 73 -3.86 -24.94 -9.56
N GLY A 74 -3.72 -25.74 -10.60
CA GLY A 74 -4.13 -27.14 -10.60
C GLY A 74 -5.52 -27.42 -11.18
N LYS A 75 -5.98 -28.67 -11.00
CA LYS A 75 -7.14 -29.22 -11.70
C LYS A 75 -8.47 -28.51 -11.41
N LEU A 76 -8.65 -28.00 -10.20
CA LEU A 76 -9.89 -27.27 -9.85
C LEU A 76 -9.99 -25.97 -10.66
N ALA A 77 -8.90 -25.20 -10.74
CA ALA A 77 -8.85 -23.97 -11.51
C ALA A 77 -9.11 -24.23 -13.01
N GLU A 78 -8.51 -25.28 -13.59
CA GLU A 78 -8.73 -25.70 -14.97
C GLU A 78 -10.19 -26.11 -15.22
N THR A 79 -10.78 -26.88 -14.30
CA THR A 79 -12.18 -27.32 -14.39
C THR A 79 -13.14 -26.15 -14.39
N LEU A 80 -12.93 -25.19 -13.46
CA LEU A 80 -13.76 -23.99 -13.37
C LEU A 80 -13.63 -23.12 -14.63
N CYS A 81 -12.41 -22.88 -15.10
CA CYS A 81 -12.14 -22.09 -16.30
C CYS A 81 -12.80 -22.72 -17.55
N SER A 82 -12.80 -24.05 -17.67
CA SER A 82 -13.47 -24.74 -18.78
C SER A 82 -14.99 -24.62 -18.79
N LYS A 83 -15.61 -24.48 -17.59
CA LYS A 83 -17.08 -24.37 -17.43
C LYS A 83 -17.59 -22.93 -17.48
N ILE A 84 -16.83 -21.99 -16.94
CA ILE A 84 -17.23 -20.59 -16.75
C ILE A 84 -16.33 -19.71 -17.64
N SER A 85 -16.76 -19.43 -18.85
CA SER A 85 -15.97 -18.73 -19.87
C SER A 85 -15.47 -17.33 -19.45
N LYS A 86 -16.19 -16.64 -18.54
CA LYS A 86 -15.78 -15.34 -18.01
C LYS A 86 -14.47 -15.41 -17.23
N LEU A 87 -14.10 -16.57 -16.66
CA LEU A 87 -12.88 -16.72 -15.87
C LEU A 87 -11.61 -16.51 -16.71
N GLY A 88 -11.62 -16.95 -17.98
CA GLY A 88 -10.51 -16.74 -18.91
C GLY A 88 -10.20 -15.26 -19.23
N GLN A 89 -11.10 -14.33 -18.89
CA GLN A 89 -10.87 -12.90 -19.13
C GLN A 89 -9.80 -12.27 -18.24
N VAL A 90 -9.36 -12.95 -17.19
CA VAL A 90 -8.24 -12.49 -16.35
C VAL A 90 -6.87 -12.96 -16.86
N GLU A 91 -6.83 -13.89 -17.80
CA GLU A 91 -5.57 -14.43 -18.33
C GLU A 91 -4.69 -13.33 -18.94
N GLY A 92 -3.41 -13.36 -18.59
CA GLY A 92 -2.43 -12.39 -19.05
C GLY A 92 -2.52 -11.01 -18.38
N LYS A 93 -3.47 -10.82 -17.46
CA LYS A 93 -3.59 -9.60 -16.66
C LYS A 93 -2.83 -9.75 -15.34
N ARG A 94 -2.38 -8.63 -14.80
CA ARG A 94 -1.73 -8.55 -13.49
C ARG A 94 -2.78 -8.27 -12.42
N GLU A 95 -2.75 -9.02 -11.33
CA GLU A 95 -3.54 -8.77 -10.11
C GLU A 95 -5.05 -8.57 -10.37
N SER A 96 -5.55 -9.20 -11.41
CA SER A 96 -6.96 -9.17 -11.81
C SER A 96 -7.70 -10.40 -11.29
N TYR A 97 -8.99 -10.28 -11.06
CA TYR A 97 -9.82 -11.39 -10.63
C TYR A 97 -11.20 -11.37 -11.26
N ALA A 98 -11.75 -12.55 -11.47
CA ALA A 98 -13.17 -12.74 -11.76
C ALA A 98 -13.89 -13.10 -10.46
N PHE A 99 -15.04 -12.48 -10.22
CA PHE A 99 -15.92 -12.65 -9.07
C PHE A 99 -17.27 -13.08 -9.62
N ILE A 100 -17.55 -14.39 -9.62
CA ILE A 100 -18.66 -14.97 -10.38
C ILE A 100 -19.57 -15.79 -9.47
N VAL A 101 -20.85 -15.46 -9.40
CA VAL A 101 -21.88 -16.27 -8.77
C VAL A 101 -22.33 -17.33 -9.78
N ALA A 102 -22.18 -18.60 -9.45
CA ALA A 102 -22.44 -19.73 -10.36
C ALA A 102 -23.23 -20.85 -9.69
N GLU A 103 -24.15 -21.47 -10.46
CA GLU A 103 -24.82 -22.71 -10.07
C GLU A 103 -24.03 -23.92 -10.58
N ASN A 104 -23.97 -24.95 -9.74
CA ASN A 104 -23.30 -26.22 -10.03
C ASN A 104 -21.89 -26.06 -10.65
N PRO A 105 -21.02 -25.19 -10.08
CA PRO A 105 -19.71 -24.92 -10.69
C PRO A 105 -18.82 -26.17 -10.72
N VAL A 106 -18.95 -27.00 -9.68
CA VAL A 106 -18.28 -28.31 -9.57
C VAL A 106 -19.24 -29.34 -9.00
N GLU A 107 -18.91 -30.63 -9.17
CA GLU A 107 -19.72 -31.73 -8.65
C GLU A 107 -19.87 -31.63 -7.12
N GLY A 108 -21.11 -31.75 -6.64
CA GLY A 108 -21.45 -31.72 -5.23
C GLY A 108 -21.65 -30.34 -4.62
N ILE A 109 -21.45 -29.24 -5.36
CA ILE A 109 -21.71 -27.86 -4.91
C ILE A 109 -22.87 -27.27 -5.73
N GLU A 110 -23.98 -26.96 -5.07
CA GLU A 110 -25.20 -26.45 -5.72
C GLU A 110 -25.03 -25.01 -6.21
N SER A 111 -24.50 -24.13 -5.37
CA SER A 111 -24.21 -22.75 -5.74
C SER A 111 -22.88 -22.27 -5.11
N ALA A 112 -22.13 -21.43 -5.81
CA ALA A 112 -20.93 -20.87 -5.28
C ALA A 112 -20.65 -19.44 -5.79
N LEU A 113 -19.91 -18.71 -4.95
CA LEU A 113 -19.09 -17.61 -5.43
C LEU A 113 -17.75 -18.19 -5.86
N VAL A 114 -17.42 -18.02 -7.15
CA VAL A 114 -16.12 -18.38 -7.72
C VAL A 114 -15.27 -17.12 -7.82
N ILE A 115 -14.17 -17.10 -7.08
CA ILE A 115 -13.12 -16.07 -7.14
C ILE A 115 -11.95 -16.71 -7.90
N TYR A 116 -11.61 -16.16 -9.05
CA TYR A 116 -10.57 -16.68 -9.93
C TYR A 116 -9.56 -15.57 -10.23
N GLY A 117 -8.41 -15.60 -9.55
CA GLY A 117 -7.35 -14.60 -9.73
C GLY A 117 -6.45 -14.93 -10.92
N SER A 118 -5.98 -13.92 -11.64
CA SER A 118 -4.93 -14.07 -12.66
C SER A 118 -3.60 -14.52 -12.05
N ASP A 119 -3.39 -14.14 -10.81
CA ASP A 119 -2.24 -14.47 -9.97
C ASP A 119 -2.65 -14.51 -8.48
N LYS A 120 -1.69 -14.74 -7.59
CA LYS A 120 -1.90 -14.79 -6.14
C LYS A 120 -2.61 -13.54 -5.60
N LEU A 121 -2.12 -12.35 -5.98
CA LEU A 121 -2.69 -11.08 -5.51
C LEU A 121 -4.10 -10.84 -6.06
N GLY A 122 -4.36 -11.19 -7.30
CA GLY A 122 -5.72 -11.15 -7.85
C GLY A 122 -6.69 -12.00 -7.04
N THR A 123 -6.29 -13.22 -6.65
CA THR A 123 -7.11 -14.09 -5.80
C THR A 123 -7.34 -13.47 -4.42
N ILE A 124 -6.30 -12.89 -3.81
CA ILE A 124 -6.36 -12.20 -2.51
C ILE A 124 -7.30 -10.99 -2.57
N TYR A 125 -7.20 -10.17 -3.60
CA TYR A 125 -8.08 -9.01 -3.77
C TYR A 125 -9.54 -9.41 -4.00
N GLY A 126 -9.77 -10.50 -4.73
CA GLY A 126 -11.12 -11.06 -4.89
C GLY A 126 -11.72 -11.56 -3.56
N LEU A 127 -10.90 -12.16 -2.69
CA LEU A 127 -11.32 -12.56 -1.34
C LEU A 127 -11.68 -11.34 -0.48
N PHE A 128 -10.83 -10.32 -0.43
CA PHE A 128 -11.15 -9.09 0.31
C PHE A 128 -12.30 -8.29 -0.31
N HIS A 129 -12.56 -8.45 -1.60
CA HIS A 129 -13.76 -7.86 -2.21
C HIS A 129 -15.06 -8.45 -1.61
N LEU A 130 -15.07 -9.74 -1.27
CA LEU A 130 -16.20 -10.32 -0.51
C LEU A 130 -16.36 -9.64 0.85
N SER A 131 -15.27 -9.36 1.56
CA SER A 131 -15.30 -8.61 2.82
C SER A 131 -15.87 -7.19 2.63
N GLU A 132 -15.45 -6.48 1.59
CA GLU A 132 -15.97 -5.14 1.25
C GLU A 132 -17.49 -5.18 1.04
N LEU A 133 -18.01 -6.18 0.31
CA LEU A 133 -19.44 -6.35 0.08
C LEU A 133 -20.22 -6.70 1.37
N LEU A 134 -19.57 -7.37 2.32
CA LEU A 134 -20.12 -7.61 3.66
C LEU A 134 -20.11 -6.35 4.56
N GLY A 135 -19.57 -5.24 4.07
CA GLY A 135 -19.42 -3.99 4.81
C GLY A 135 -18.18 -3.95 5.71
N VAL A 136 -17.19 -4.83 5.46
CA VAL A 136 -15.93 -4.88 6.21
C VAL A 136 -14.86 -4.16 5.41
N THR A 137 -14.45 -2.98 5.88
CA THR A 137 -13.44 -2.14 5.25
C THR A 137 -12.02 -2.45 5.73
N ALA A 138 -11.02 -1.80 5.16
CA ALA A 138 -9.64 -1.87 5.65
C ALA A 138 -9.50 -1.36 7.10
N MET A 139 -10.47 -0.58 7.58
CA MET A 139 -10.47 0.01 8.92
C MET A 139 -10.94 -0.95 10.03
N VAL A 140 -11.40 -2.16 9.71
CA VAL A 140 -11.91 -3.11 10.71
C VAL A 140 -10.85 -3.57 11.71
N ASP A 141 -9.63 -3.79 11.24
CA ASP A 141 -8.52 -4.22 12.09
C ASP A 141 -7.67 -3.01 12.55
N TRP A 142 -7.42 -2.06 11.66
CA TRP A 142 -6.55 -0.93 11.93
C TRP A 142 -7.23 0.28 12.59
N GLY A 143 -8.47 0.58 12.21
CA GLY A 143 -9.23 1.77 12.62
C GLY A 143 -10.31 1.51 13.65
N ASP A 144 -10.24 0.42 14.41
CA ASP A 144 -11.19 0.07 15.48
C ASP A 144 -12.66 -0.02 15.04
N CYS A 145 -12.93 -0.16 13.74
CA CYS A 145 -14.29 -0.26 13.21
C CYS A 145 -14.96 -1.58 13.63
N GLN A 146 -16.22 -1.48 14.05
CA GLN A 146 -17.01 -2.62 14.47
C GLN A 146 -17.64 -3.35 13.27
N TYR A 147 -17.80 -4.66 13.40
CA TYR A 147 -18.57 -5.44 12.43
C TYR A 147 -20.06 -5.12 12.50
N VAL A 148 -20.66 -4.81 11.37
CA VAL A 148 -22.11 -4.63 11.24
C VAL A 148 -22.78 -6.01 11.18
N LYS A 149 -23.56 -6.35 12.20
CA LYS A 149 -24.27 -7.64 12.25
C LYS A 149 -25.42 -7.68 11.25
N GLN A 150 -25.49 -8.79 10.53
CA GLN A 150 -26.50 -9.09 9.52
C GLN A 150 -27.02 -10.51 9.73
N ASP A 151 -28.29 -10.75 9.41
CA ASP A 151 -28.90 -12.09 9.49
C ASP A 151 -28.51 -12.96 8.27
N SER A 152 -28.38 -12.32 7.12
CA SER A 152 -28.00 -12.96 5.85
C SER A 152 -27.39 -11.96 4.88
N PHE A 153 -26.62 -12.48 3.94
CA PHE A 153 -26.05 -11.74 2.82
C PHE A 153 -26.35 -12.49 1.51
N ILE A 154 -26.80 -11.79 0.49
CA ILE A 154 -27.23 -12.41 -0.77
C ILE A 154 -26.40 -11.83 -1.91
N LEU A 155 -25.74 -12.73 -2.65
CA LEU A 155 -25.09 -12.43 -3.94
C LEU A 155 -25.92 -13.03 -5.07
N LYS A 156 -26.07 -12.31 -6.15
CA LYS A 156 -26.78 -12.71 -7.36
C LYS A 156 -25.86 -12.72 -8.56
N GLU A 157 -26.31 -13.36 -9.65
CA GLU A 157 -25.57 -13.38 -10.92
C GLU A 157 -25.24 -11.98 -11.43
N GLU A 158 -26.08 -10.97 -11.16
CA GLU A 158 -25.86 -9.57 -11.53
C GLU A 158 -24.67 -8.92 -10.80
N ASP A 159 -24.27 -9.46 -9.65
CA ASP A 159 -23.11 -9.01 -8.87
C ASP A 159 -21.79 -9.56 -9.44
N SER A 160 -21.87 -10.40 -10.48
CA SER A 160 -20.72 -11.02 -11.10
C SER A 160 -20.00 -10.06 -12.04
N PHE A 161 -18.68 -9.97 -11.90
CA PHE A 161 -17.83 -9.11 -12.75
C PHE A 161 -16.42 -9.68 -12.90
N VAL A 162 -15.63 -9.04 -13.76
CA VAL A 162 -14.19 -9.27 -13.90
C VAL A 162 -13.49 -7.94 -13.68
N SER A 163 -12.54 -7.92 -12.76
CA SER A 163 -11.79 -6.71 -12.42
C SER A 163 -10.84 -6.28 -13.55
N LYS A 164 -10.48 -5.02 -13.54
CA LYS A 164 -9.37 -4.49 -14.35
C LYS A 164 -8.05 -4.78 -13.67
N GLU A 165 -6.96 -4.60 -14.38
CA GLU A 165 -5.64 -4.49 -13.74
C GLU A 165 -5.55 -3.22 -12.90
N PRO A 166 -4.82 -3.23 -11.78
CA PRO A 166 -4.49 -2.01 -11.07
C PRO A 166 -3.80 -0.99 -11.97
N SER A 167 -4.17 0.27 -11.84
CA SER A 167 -3.69 1.36 -12.70
C SER A 167 -2.19 1.63 -12.52
N VAL A 168 -1.68 1.53 -11.29
CA VAL A 168 -0.26 1.63 -10.96
C VAL A 168 0.24 0.24 -10.60
N LYS A 169 1.42 -0.14 -11.09
CA LYS A 169 1.93 -1.51 -10.98
C LYS A 169 2.33 -1.88 -9.56
N TYR A 170 3.16 -1.07 -8.88
CA TYR A 170 3.53 -1.23 -7.49
C TYR A 170 2.93 -0.10 -6.67
N ARG A 171 2.24 -0.44 -5.58
CA ARG A 171 1.44 0.50 -4.78
C ARG A 171 1.65 0.19 -3.31
N GLY A 172 2.01 1.19 -2.53
CA GLY A 172 2.21 0.95 -1.12
C GLY A 172 2.63 2.18 -0.34
N PHE A 173 3.09 1.95 0.88
CA PHE A 173 3.47 3.01 1.80
C PHE A 173 4.79 2.71 2.51
N PHE A 174 5.32 3.74 3.16
CA PHE A 174 6.55 3.71 3.93
C PHE A 174 6.26 4.06 5.39
N ILE A 175 6.61 3.16 6.30
CA ILE A 175 6.60 3.40 7.74
C ILE A 175 7.92 4.08 8.08
N ASN A 176 7.92 5.42 8.12
CA ASN A 176 9.14 6.22 8.26
C ASN A 176 9.42 6.64 9.71
N ASP A 177 8.37 6.93 10.50
CA ASP A 177 8.48 7.28 11.91
C ASP A 177 8.13 6.06 12.78
N GLU A 178 9.16 5.38 13.27
CA GLU A 178 8.96 4.14 14.03
C GLU A 178 8.67 4.42 15.50
N TRP A 179 9.25 5.48 16.05
CA TRP A 179 9.16 5.82 17.46
C TRP A 179 8.84 7.31 17.66
N PRO A 180 7.98 7.66 18.65
CA PRO A 180 7.48 6.76 19.71
C PRO A 180 6.19 6.00 19.38
N CYS A 181 5.40 6.42 18.39
CA CYS A 181 4.01 5.95 18.23
C CYS A 181 3.94 4.49 17.73
N CYS A 182 4.40 4.22 16.53
CA CYS A 182 4.37 2.87 15.94
C CYS A 182 5.14 1.85 16.81
N GLY A 183 6.31 2.23 17.31
CA GLY A 183 7.15 1.38 18.15
C GLY A 183 6.51 1.02 19.50
N ASN A 184 5.86 1.98 20.16
CA ASN A 184 5.11 1.70 21.39
C ASN A 184 3.90 0.81 21.12
N TRP A 185 3.18 1.04 20.05
CA TRP A 185 2.07 0.17 19.63
C TRP A 185 2.56 -1.25 19.33
N ALA A 186 3.58 -1.41 18.49
CA ALA A 186 4.16 -2.70 18.14
C ALA A 186 4.65 -3.47 19.38
N THR A 187 5.35 -2.79 20.28
CA THR A 187 5.89 -3.39 21.50
C THR A 187 4.78 -3.80 22.47
N SER A 188 3.76 -2.96 22.65
CA SER A 188 2.66 -3.25 23.59
C SER A 188 1.75 -4.38 23.12
N HIS A 189 1.55 -4.54 21.81
CA HIS A 189 0.65 -5.55 21.25
C HIS A 189 1.36 -6.85 20.85
N PHE A 190 2.61 -6.76 20.37
CA PHE A 190 3.32 -7.89 19.79
C PHE A 190 4.67 -8.19 20.47
N GLY A 191 5.09 -7.36 21.42
CA GLY A 191 6.36 -7.47 22.16
C GLY A 191 7.57 -6.86 21.43
N SER A 192 7.51 -6.73 20.10
CA SER A 192 8.54 -6.12 19.24
C SER A 192 8.01 -5.95 17.82
N PHE A 193 8.79 -5.34 16.93
CA PHE A 193 8.61 -5.50 15.50
C PHE A 193 8.93 -6.96 15.12
N ASN A 194 7.99 -7.66 14.56
CA ASN A 194 8.11 -9.09 14.17
C ASN A 194 7.02 -9.46 13.15
N ALA A 195 7.03 -10.71 12.68
CA ALA A 195 6.06 -11.16 11.68
C ALA A 195 4.60 -11.04 12.11
N LYS A 196 4.29 -11.09 13.42
CA LYS A 196 2.89 -10.91 13.90
C LYS A 196 2.44 -9.46 13.72
N MET A 197 3.30 -8.52 14.04
CA MET A 197 3.04 -7.08 13.80
C MET A 197 2.91 -6.82 12.30
N TYR A 198 3.85 -7.32 11.49
CA TYR A 198 3.79 -7.13 10.04
C TYR A 198 2.60 -7.85 9.39
N ASP A 199 2.03 -8.91 9.98
CA ASP A 199 0.80 -9.52 9.48
C ASP A 199 -0.38 -8.54 9.49
N HIS A 200 -0.49 -7.67 10.50
CA HIS A 200 -1.48 -6.58 10.54
C HIS A 200 -1.21 -5.52 9.48
N ILE A 201 0.05 -5.11 9.33
CA ILE A 201 0.45 -4.14 8.29
C ILE A 201 0.15 -4.70 6.88
N PHE A 202 0.49 -5.96 6.62
CA PHE A 202 0.22 -6.61 5.34
C PHE A 202 -1.27 -6.80 5.09
N GLU A 203 -2.05 -7.14 6.10
CA GLU A 203 -3.52 -7.20 5.97
C GLU A 203 -4.09 -5.85 5.57
N TYR A 204 -3.70 -4.77 6.26
CA TYR A 204 -4.13 -3.41 5.95
C TYR A 204 -3.75 -3.01 4.52
N LEU A 205 -2.49 -3.25 4.12
CA LEU A 205 -2.00 -3.01 2.77
C LEU A 205 -2.82 -3.78 1.72
N LEU A 206 -3.07 -5.09 1.93
CA LEU A 206 -3.78 -5.94 0.99
C LEU A 206 -5.28 -5.61 0.89
N ARG A 207 -5.93 -5.19 1.97
CA ARG A 207 -7.31 -4.70 1.96
C ARG A 207 -7.44 -3.44 1.11
N MET A 208 -6.42 -2.58 1.09
CA MET A 208 -6.30 -1.44 0.19
C MET A 208 -5.78 -1.81 -1.22
N LYS A 209 -5.66 -3.10 -1.53
CA LYS A 209 -5.14 -3.61 -2.80
C LYS A 209 -3.72 -3.12 -3.12
N GLY A 210 -2.90 -2.94 -2.08
CA GLY A 210 -1.47 -2.66 -2.18
C GLY A 210 -0.63 -3.93 -2.32
N ASN A 211 0.58 -3.79 -2.83
CA ASN A 211 1.50 -4.89 -3.09
C ASN A 211 2.97 -4.56 -2.80
N TYR A 212 3.24 -3.39 -2.20
CA TYR A 212 4.60 -2.89 -2.00
C TYR A 212 4.74 -2.19 -0.64
N LEU A 213 5.82 -2.45 0.08
CA LEU A 213 6.07 -1.82 1.37
C LEU A 213 7.54 -1.40 1.49
N TRP A 214 7.76 -0.20 2.03
CA TRP A 214 8.99 0.17 2.72
C TRP A 214 8.73 0.05 4.22
N PRO A 215 9.34 -0.96 4.87
CA PRO A 215 9.12 -1.18 6.30
C PRO A 215 9.94 -0.22 7.16
N ALA A 216 9.71 -0.28 8.46
CA ALA A 216 10.51 0.38 9.48
C ALA A 216 12.02 0.04 9.33
N MET A 217 12.91 1.02 9.48
CA MET A 217 14.33 0.89 9.13
C MET A 217 15.31 1.78 9.90
N TRP A 218 14.82 2.72 10.71
CA TRP A 218 15.69 3.66 11.43
C TRP A 218 16.25 3.06 12.73
N ALA A 219 15.38 2.62 13.62
CA ALA A 219 15.75 1.90 14.84
C ALA A 219 15.55 0.39 14.67
N GLU A 220 14.52 0.04 13.95
CA GLU A 220 14.15 -1.33 13.62
C GLU A 220 14.83 -1.81 12.34
N ASN A 221 14.74 -3.10 12.06
CA ASN A 221 15.33 -3.67 10.86
C ASN A 221 14.50 -4.85 10.37
N PHE A 222 13.66 -4.61 9.40
CA PHE A 222 12.72 -5.59 8.86
C PHE A 222 13.34 -6.97 8.55
N MET A 223 14.53 -6.99 7.97
CA MET A 223 15.21 -8.25 7.62
C MET A 223 15.75 -9.02 8.84
N LEU A 224 15.82 -8.36 10.01
CA LEU A 224 16.28 -8.94 11.27
C LEU A 224 15.19 -8.98 12.34
N ASP A 225 14.07 -8.28 12.11
CA ASP A 225 12.93 -8.22 13.01
C ASP A 225 12.22 -9.59 13.03
N GLY A 226 12.45 -10.33 14.10
CA GLY A 226 12.10 -11.74 14.21
C GLY A 226 13.19 -12.69 13.72
N PRO A 227 13.11 -13.97 14.09
CA PRO A 227 14.09 -14.97 13.69
C PRO A 227 13.96 -15.39 12.23
N ASP A 228 15.06 -15.82 11.63
CA ASP A 228 15.07 -16.54 10.34
C ASP A 228 14.34 -15.85 9.17
N LEU A 229 14.39 -14.53 9.10
CA LEU A 229 13.69 -13.72 8.08
C LEU A 229 12.16 -13.94 8.08
N GLU A 230 11.55 -14.18 9.22
CA GLU A 230 10.12 -14.56 9.27
C GLU A 230 9.19 -13.49 8.68
N SER A 231 9.51 -12.18 8.87
CA SER A 231 8.74 -11.08 8.30
C SER A 231 8.85 -11.06 6.76
N MET A 232 10.04 -11.34 6.21
CA MET A 232 10.25 -11.41 4.76
C MET A 232 9.52 -12.62 4.14
N LYS A 233 9.61 -13.79 4.80
CA LYS A 233 8.89 -15.00 4.38
C LYS A 233 7.38 -14.78 4.36
N LEU A 234 6.86 -14.05 5.35
CA LEU A 234 5.44 -13.68 5.40
C LEU A 234 5.04 -12.75 4.24
N ALA A 235 5.89 -11.78 3.88
CA ALA A 235 5.67 -10.94 2.72
C ALA A 235 5.60 -11.77 1.42
N ASP A 236 6.49 -12.75 1.24
CA ASP A 236 6.49 -13.66 0.10
C ASP A 236 5.23 -14.53 0.03
N GLU A 237 4.77 -15.03 1.17
CA GLU A 237 3.53 -15.81 1.24
C GLU A 237 2.36 -15.01 0.70
N TYR A 238 2.24 -13.75 1.07
CA TYR A 238 1.21 -12.83 0.56
C TYR A 238 1.47 -12.33 -0.86
N GLY A 239 2.71 -12.37 -1.35
CA GLY A 239 3.09 -11.83 -2.65
C GLY A 239 3.40 -10.33 -2.63
N ILE A 240 3.71 -9.80 -1.45
CA ILE A 240 4.10 -8.40 -1.24
C ILE A 240 5.57 -8.23 -1.58
N TYR A 241 5.91 -7.17 -2.31
CA TYR A 241 7.27 -6.75 -2.58
C TYR A 241 7.79 -5.85 -1.44
N ILE A 242 8.99 -6.16 -0.97
CA ILE A 242 9.67 -5.35 0.04
C ILE A 242 10.78 -4.55 -0.62
N GLY A 243 10.72 -3.24 -0.50
CA GLY A 243 11.82 -2.33 -0.80
C GLY A 243 12.45 -1.79 0.48
N MET A 244 13.53 -1.07 0.29
CA MET A 244 14.12 -0.21 1.32
C MET A 244 14.09 1.22 0.84
N SER A 245 14.21 2.19 1.74
CA SER A 245 14.09 3.59 1.36
C SER A 245 15.21 4.07 0.42
N HIS A 246 15.09 5.30 0.03
CA HIS A 246 15.96 5.96 -0.94
C HIS A 246 17.45 6.02 -0.56
N HIS A 247 17.82 5.78 0.70
CA HIS A 247 19.23 5.80 1.14
C HIS A 247 19.73 4.46 1.72
N GLU A 248 18.96 3.39 1.53
CA GLU A 248 19.22 2.05 2.07
C GLU A 248 19.43 1.03 0.93
N PRO A 249 20.59 1.05 0.26
CA PRO A 249 20.79 0.24 -0.92
C PRO A 249 20.98 -1.25 -0.62
N CYS A 250 20.71 -2.07 -1.63
CA CYS A 250 20.97 -3.51 -1.61
C CYS A 250 20.31 -4.26 -0.44
N MET A 251 19.11 -3.82 -0.05
CA MET A 251 18.31 -4.43 1.02
C MET A 251 18.99 -4.41 2.40
N ARG A 252 19.81 -3.39 2.68
CA ARG A 252 20.46 -3.20 3.99
C ARG A 252 20.37 -1.78 4.48
N SER A 253 19.94 -1.61 5.73
CA SER A 253 19.73 -0.30 6.33
C SER A 253 20.99 0.23 7.05
N GLY A 254 21.05 1.57 7.21
CA GLY A 254 22.07 2.22 8.00
C GLY A 254 22.04 1.81 9.48
N ALA A 255 20.84 1.54 10.01
CA ALA A 255 20.67 0.99 11.36
C ALA A 255 21.32 -0.40 11.50
N GLU A 256 21.22 -1.24 10.47
CA GLU A 256 21.91 -2.54 10.46
C GLU A 256 23.43 -2.36 10.38
N TYR A 257 23.92 -1.46 9.53
CA TYR A 257 25.35 -1.15 9.45
C TYR A 257 25.91 -0.69 10.80
N SER A 258 25.20 0.17 11.51
CA SER A 258 25.59 0.66 12.84
C SER A 258 25.76 -0.45 13.87
N LYS A 259 25.01 -1.56 13.75
CA LYS A 259 25.09 -2.73 14.64
C LYS A 259 26.27 -3.66 14.31
N VAL A 260 26.79 -3.64 13.07
CA VAL A 260 27.80 -4.60 12.59
C VAL A 260 29.14 -3.96 12.20
N ARG A 261 29.25 -2.63 12.18
CA ARG A 261 30.50 -1.88 11.87
C ARG A 261 31.54 -2.00 12.98
N GLY A 262 32.78 -1.75 12.64
CA GLY A 262 33.87 -1.68 13.60
C GLY A 262 35.23 -2.04 12.98
N SER A 263 36.33 -1.67 13.64
CA SER A 263 37.69 -1.89 13.15
C SER A 263 38.06 -3.37 12.90
N LYS A 264 37.32 -4.30 13.50
CA LYS A 264 37.48 -5.76 13.31
C LYS A 264 36.34 -6.39 12.49
N SER A 265 35.38 -5.58 12.07
CA SER A 265 34.27 -6.04 11.25
C SER A 265 34.72 -6.30 9.80
N PRO A 266 34.18 -7.33 9.14
CA PRO A 266 34.41 -7.53 7.72
C PRO A 266 33.86 -6.39 6.85
N TYR A 267 32.97 -5.55 7.43
CA TYR A 267 32.33 -4.41 6.78
C TYR A 267 33.05 -3.08 7.03
N GLY A 268 34.14 -3.08 7.85
CA GLY A 268 34.84 -1.87 8.25
C GLY A 268 34.03 -0.99 9.19
N ASP A 269 34.46 0.26 9.40
CA ASP A 269 33.89 1.16 10.41
C ASP A 269 33.31 2.47 9.84
N ALA A 270 33.54 2.76 8.57
CA ALA A 270 33.08 3.98 7.93
C ALA A 270 31.99 3.70 6.88
N TRP A 271 30.85 4.42 6.99
CA TRP A 271 29.86 4.47 5.91
C TRP A 271 30.37 5.39 4.80
N SER A 272 31.36 4.92 4.06
CA SER A 272 32.02 5.68 3.02
C SER A 272 32.60 4.76 1.94
N TYR A 273 32.11 4.92 0.73
CA TYR A 273 32.65 4.17 -0.41
C TYR A 273 34.10 4.59 -0.77
N VAL A 274 34.50 5.82 -0.45
CA VAL A 274 35.84 6.33 -0.73
C VAL A 274 36.88 5.74 0.23
N THR A 275 36.58 5.69 1.51
CA THR A 275 37.55 5.26 2.55
C THR A 275 37.39 3.82 2.99
N ASN A 276 36.24 3.19 2.70
CA ASN A 276 35.89 1.81 3.12
C ASN A 276 35.20 1.02 2.00
N LYS A 277 35.67 1.16 0.77
CA LYS A 277 35.04 0.55 -0.41
C LYS A 277 34.78 -0.96 -0.26
N GLU A 278 35.80 -1.73 0.15
CA GLU A 278 35.69 -3.18 0.25
C GLU A 278 34.69 -3.62 1.34
N GLY A 279 34.67 -2.91 2.47
CA GLY A 279 33.73 -3.18 3.55
C GLY A 279 32.28 -2.91 3.14
N ILE A 280 32.04 -1.78 2.47
CA ILE A 280 30.72 -1.40 1.96
C ILE A 280 30.25 -2.37 0.86
N LEU A 281 31.10 -2.73 -0.10
CA LEU A 281 30.73 -3.71 -1.13
C LEU A 281 30.36 -5.05 -0.52
N ARG A 282 31.12 -5.56 0.46
CA ARG A 282 30.79 -6.79 1.17
C ARG A 282 29.47 -6.68 1.94
N PHE A 283 29.24 -5.55 2.59
CA PHE A 283 27.98 -5.31 3.31
C PHE A 283 26.78 -5.37 2.36
N TRP A 284 26.85 -4.75 1.19
CA TRP A 284 25.78 -4.81 0.18
C TRP A 284 25.63 -6.20 -0.42
N GLU A 285 26.73 -6.86 -0.77
CA GLU A 285 26.69 -8.21 -1.34
C GLU A 285 25.99 -9.22 -0.42
N ASP A 286 26.29 -9.16 0.88
CA ASP A 286 25.61 -10.01 1.88
C ASP A 286 24.12 -9.69 2.01
N GLY A 287 23.71 -8.43 1.83
CA GLY A 287 22.31 -8.03 1.74
C GLY A 287 21.60 -8.60 0.51
N VAL A 288 22.25 -8.53 -0.65
CA VAL A 288 21.74 -9.11 -1.89
C VAL A 288 21.63 -10.63 -1.78
N LYS A 289 22.65 -11.32 -1.25
CA LYS A 289 22.64 -12.77 -1.04
C LYS A 289 21.54 -13.22 -0.08
N ARG A 290 21.32 -12.48 0.99
CA ARG A 290 20.22 -12.72 1.94
C ARG A 290 18.84 -12.64 1.30
N SER A 291 18.72 -11.89 0.22
CA SER A 291 17.48 -11.64 -0.50
C SER A 291 17.16 -12.68 -1.59
N ILE A 292 18.00 -13.70 -1.77
CA ILE A 292 17.78 -14.75 -2.79
C ILE A 292 16.48 -15.51 -2.50
N GLY A 293 15.62 -15.61 -3.50
CA GLY A 293 14.34 -16.31 -3.42
C GLY A 293 13.18 -15.50 -2.85
N HIS A 294 13.43 -14.26 -2.43
CA HIS A 294 12.43 -13.35 -1.87
C HIS A 294 11.90 -12.31 -2.87
N ASN A 295 10.70 -11.79 -2.60
CA ASN A 295 10.08 -10.71 -3.37
C ASN A 295 10.67 -9.36 -2.92
N VAL A 296 11.84 -9.02 -3.43
CA VAL A 296 12.54 -7.78 -3.10
C VAL A 296 12.55 -6.79 -4.25
N PHE A 297 12.68 -5.52 -3.90
CA PHE A 297 12.80 -4.41 -4.83
C PHE A 297 14.00 -3.54 -4.39
N PRO A 298 15.23 -3.97 -4.67
CA PRO A 298 16.44 -3.30 -4.17
C PRO A 298 16.56 -1.87 -4.67
N THR A 299 16.87 -0.96 -3.76
CA THR A 299 17.35 0.38 -4.08
C THR A 299 18.82 0.31 -4.51
N VAL A 300 19.18 1.04 -5.56
CA VAL A 300 20.55 1.24 -6.00
C VAL A 300 20.95 2.70 -5.81
N GLY A 301 22.25 2.97 -5.72
CA GLY A 301 22.80 4.26 -5.36
C GLY A 301 23.38 4.27 -3.96
N MET A 302 23.75 5.43 -3.47
CA MET A 302 24.25 5.63 -2.11
C MET A 302 24.05 7.08 -1.70
N ARG A 303 23.76 7.30 -0.43
CA ARG A 303 23.81 8.59 0.23
C ARG A 303 24.78 8.52 1.41
N GLY A 304 25.04 9.64 2.04
CA GLY A 304 25.82 9.71 3.26
C GLY A 304 25.13 9.07 4.45
N GLU A 305 25.82 8.95 5.54
CA GLU A 305 25.28 8.42 6.79
C GLU A 305 24.13 9.31 7.30
N ASN A 306 23.08 8.69 7.82
CA ASN A 306 21.88 9.38 8.32
C ASN A 306 21.23 10.32 7.30
N ASP A 307 21.05 9.85 6.06
CA ASP A 307 20.34 10.57 5.00
C ASP A 307 21.01 11.91 4.59
N SER A 308 22.35 11.97 4.70
CA SER A 308 23.17 13.14 4.33
C SER A 308 23.79 13.01 2.93
N LYS A 309 24.48 14.07 2.47
CA LYS A 309 25.23 14.03 1.22
C LYS A 309 26.45 13.10 1.29
N MET A 310 26.66 12.31 0.25
CA MET A 310 27.68 11.25 0.21
C MET A 310 29.12 11.75 0.36
N LEU A 311 29.49 12.84 -0.29
CA LEU A 311 30.84 13.44 -0.23
C LEU A 311 30.90 14.73 0.62
N GLY A 312 29.83 15.08 1.33
CA GLY A 312 29.72 16.30 2.13
C GLY A 312 29.22 17.51 1.34
N GLU A 313 28.93 18.60 2.06
CA GLU A 313 28.19 19.76 1.55
C GLU A 313 28.93 20.52 0.43
N ASP A 314 30.25 20.61 0.50
CA ASP A 314 31.07 21.37 -0.46
C ASP A 314 31.54 20.57 -1.69
N SER A 315 31.03 19.33 -1.86
CA SER A 315 31.44 18.46 -2.96
C SER A 315 30.83 18.89 -4.30
N LEU A 316 31.62 18.72 -5.39
CA LEU A 316 31.14 19.02 -6.74
C LEU A 316 30.11 17.98 -7.22
N ILE A 317 29.15 18.41 -8.02
CA ILE A 317 28.16 17.52 -8.65
C ILE A 317 28.88 16.45 -9.48
N SER A 318 29.86 16.82 -10.28
CA SER A 318 30.67 15.89 -11.12
C SER A 318 31.37 14.79 -10.32
N ASP A 319 31.87 15.09 -9.13
CA ASP A 319 32.50 14.07 -8.27
C ASP A 319 31.51 13.08 -7.72
N ASN A 320 30.34 13.56 -7.27
CA ASN A 320 29.25 12.72 -6.80
C ASN A 320 28.69 11.85 -7.94
N VAL A 321 28.46 12.41 -9.13
CA VAL A 321 27.98 11.69 -10.32
C VAL A 321 28.96 10.60 -10.73
N ARG A 322 30.28 10.90 -10.78
CA ARG A 322 31.30 9.91 -11.11
C ARG A 322 31.29 8.74 -10.10
N LEU A 323 31.23 9.06 -8.82
CA LEU A 323 31.20 8.05 -7.76
C LEU A 323 29.93 7.21 -7.81
N LEU A 324 28.76 7.83 -8.00
CA LEU A 324 27.49 7.13 -8.14
C LEU A 324 27.45 6.20 -9.36
N LYS A 325 28.03 6.60 -10.49
CA LYS A 325 28.14 5.70 -11.67
C LYS A 325 28.92 4.43 -11.32
N GLU A 326 30.00 4.53 -10.58
CA GLU A 326 30.77 3.36 -10.13
C GLU A 326 29.97 2.51 -9.13
N ILE A 327 29.37 3.14 -8.13
CA ILE A 327 28.56 2.48 -7.09
C ILE A 327 27.40 1.70 -7.73
N ILE A 328 26.58 2.37 -8.54
CA ILE A 328 25.43 1.77 -9.21
C ILE A 328 25.87 0.58 -10.07
N THR A 329 26.95 0.72 -10.83
CA THR A 329 27.48 -0.38 -11.64
C THR A 329 27.81 -1.59 -10.77
N LYS A 330 28.49 -1.40 -9.63
CA LYS A 330 28.85 -2.50 -8.73
C LYS A 330 27.64 -3.15 -8.06
N GLN A 331 26.66 -2.37 -7.63
CA GLN A 331 25.41 -2.88 -7.05
C GLN A 331 24.61 -3.68 -8.09
N ARG A 332 24.52 -3.18 -9.32
CA ARG A 332 23.87 -3.88 -10.43
C ARG A 332 24.55 -5.20 -10.78
N GLU A 333 25.90 -5.23 -10.81
CA GLU A 333 26.68 -6.47 -10.99
C GLU A 333 26.28 -7.52 -9.93
N MET A 334 26.24 -7.15 -8.65
CA MET A 334 25.87 -8.05 -7.55
C MET A 334 24.41 -8.54 -7.67
N ILE A 335 23.46 -7.65 -7.99
CA ILE A 335 22.06 -8.00 -8.16
C ILE A 335 21.88 -8.97 -9.33
N HIS A 336 22.53 -8.70 -10.46
CA HIS A 336 22.50 -9.60 -11.62
C HIS A 336 23.10 -10.96 -11.31
N GLU A 337 24.22 -11.01 -10.59
CA GLU A 337 24.90 -12.26 -10.26
C GLU A 337 24.08 -13.14 -9.30
N HIS A 338 23.44 -12.54 -8.28
CA HIS A 338 22.85 -13.32 -7.18
C HIS A 338 21.33 -13.43 -7.25
N LEU A 339 20.62 -12.40 -7.79
CA LEU A 339 19.16 -12.39 -7.78
C LEU A 339 18.53 -12.65 -9.15
N GLU A 340 19.21 -12.30 -10.25
CA GLU A 340 18.67 -12.48 -11.60
C GLU A 340 19.19 -13.77 -12.26
N THR A 341 19.01 -14.89 -11.56
CA THR A 341 19.37 -16.22 -12.08
C THR A 341 18.22 -16.79 -12.93
N ASP A 342 18.57 -17.70 -13.85
CA ASP A 342 17.60 -18.45 -14.69
C ASP A 342 16.65 -17.56 -15.52
N GLY A 343 17.10 -16.36 -15.90
CA GLY A 343 16.31 -15.40 -16.68
C GLY A 343 15.28 -14.62 -15.87
N LYS A 344 15.24 -14.79 -14.56
CA LYS A 344 14.41 -13.98 -13.65
C LYS A 344 14.94 -12.54 -13.65
N LYS A 345 14.02 -11.57 -13.73
CA LYS A 345 14.32 -10.15 -13.51
C LYS A 345 13.80 -9.72 -12.16
N VAL A 346 14.62 -8.93 -11.45
CA VAL A 346 14.27 -8.33 -10.17
C VAL A 346 14.10 -6.83 -10.38
N PRO A 347 12.95 -6.25 -10.04
CA PRO A 347 12.75 -4.81 -10.15
C PRO A 347 13.73 -4.08 -9.23
N GLN A 348 14.27 -2.96 -9.69
CA GLN A 348 15.26 -2.16 -8.96
C GLN A 348 14.85 -0.69 -8.98
N LEU A 349 15.26 0.05 -7.97
CA LEU A 349 14.88 1.43 -7.73
C LEU A 349 16.09 2.34 -7.64
N PHE A 350 16.01 3.52 -8.28
CA PHE A 350 16.91 4.64 -8.05
C PHE A 350 16.09 5.87 -7.68
N ALA A 351 16.29 6.40 -6.47
CA ALA A 351 15.55 7.56 -5.99
C ALA A 351 16.22 8.87 -6.43
N VAL A 352 15.46 9.67 -7.16
CA VAL A 352 15.82 11.03 -7.59
C VAL A 352 15.22 11.99 -6.55
N TYR A 353 15.89 12.15 -5.41
CA TYR A 353 15.37 12.86 -4.24
C TYR A 353 16.47 13.68 -3.55
N LYS A 354 16.12 14.83 -3.01
CA LYS A 354 17.03 15.78 -2.37
C LYS A 354 18.20 16.14 -3.31
N GLU A 355 19.45 16.09 -2.85
CA GLU A 355 20.64 16.40 -3.67
C GLU A 355 20.84 15.45 -4.86
N VAL A 356 20.23 14.26 -4.84
CA VAL A 356 20.31 13.31 -5.95
C VAL A 356 19.57 13.84 -7.19
N GLU A 357 18.62 14.78 -7.03
CA GLU A 357 18.02 15.48 -8.17
C GLU A 357 19.09 16.19 -9.00
N ASP A 358 19.97 16.95 -8.35
CA ASP A 358 21.07 17.63 -9.02
C ASP A 358 22.06 16.65 -9.68
N TYR A 359 22.28 15.50 -9.05
CA TYR A 359 23.13 14.45 -9.62
C TYR A 359 22.47 13.74 -10.81
N TYR A 360 21.15 13.61 -10.81
CA TYR A 360 20.42 13.00 -11.91
C TYR A 360 20.27 13.95 -13.11
N PHE A 361 19.80 15.17 -12.88
CA PHE A 361 19.56 16.13 -13.96
C PHE A 361 20.84 16.82 -14.46
N GLY A 362 21.87 16.90 -13.63
CA GLY A 362 23.05 17.70 -13.88
C GLY A 362 22.80 19.20 -13.66
N GLY A 363 23.81 20.03 -13.84
CA GLY A 363 23.69 21.48 -13.69
C GLY A 363 24.80 22.26 -14.41
N GLY A 364 24.42 23.31 -15.11
CA GLY A 364 25.39 24.12 -15.88
C GLY A 364 26.07 23.33 -16.99
N SER A 365 27.40 23.11 -16.88
CA SER A 365 28.17 22.27 -17.78
C SER A 365 28.36 20.83 -17.30
N GLU A 366 27.83 20.49 -16.14
CA GLU A 366 27.97 19.19 -15.50
C GLU A 366 26.96 18.19 -16.05
N GLU A 367 27.44 17.05 -16.58
CA GLU A 367 26.56 15.96 -16.99
C GLU A 367 26.04 15.20 -15.75
N GLY A 368 24.72 14.96 -15.71
CA GLY A 368 24.08 14.14 -14.68
C GLY A 368 24.12 12.64 -14.98
N LEU A 369 23.29 11.91 -14.23
CA LEU A 369 23.04 10.46 -14.43
C LEU A 369 21.95 10.18 -15.48
N ARG A 370 21.27 11.23 -15.98
CA ARG A 370 20.23 11.09 -17.01
C ARG A 370 20.82 10.41 -18.25
N GLY A 371 20.22 9.29 -18.67
CA GLY A 371 20.74 8.48 -19.78
C GLY A 371 21.91 7.56 -19.44
N PHE A 372 22.29 7.44 -18.16
CA PHE A 372 23.28 6.47 -17.74
C PHE A 372 22.76 5.04 -17.97
N LYS A 373 23.52 4.25 -18.73
CA LYS A 373 23.10 2.92 -19.23
C LYS A 373 22.64 1.98 -18.11
N GLU A 374 23.33 1.99 -16.97
CA GLU A 374 23.01 1.11 -15.86
C GLU A 374 21.66 1.45 -15.17
N LEU A 375 21.08 2.60 -15.47
CA LEU A 375 19.74 2.98 -15.00
C LEU A 375 18.63 2.70 -16.02
N GLU A 376 18.94 2.21 -17.22
CA GLU A 376 17.98 2.08 -18.32
C GLU A 376 16.75 1.19 -17.99
N ASP A 377 16.91 0.16 -17.16
CA ASP A 377 15.86 -0.75 -16.71
C ASP A 377 15.59 -0.69 -15.20
N VAL A 378 16.08 0.35 -14.54
CA VAL A 378 15.85 0.67 -13.14
C VAL A 378 14.67 1.65 -13.04
N THR A 379 13.74 1.42 -12.13
CA THR A 379 12.65 2.37 -11.86
C THR A 379 13.22 3.67 -11.30
N LEU A 380 12.94 4.78 -11.96
CA LEU A 380 13.34 6.11 -11.51
C LEU A 380 12.23 6.67 -10.62
N LEU A 381 12.51 6.75 -9.32
CA LEU A 381 11.58 7.26 -8.33
C LEU A 381 11.73 8.77 -8.19
N LEU A 382 10.80 9.52 -8.76
CA LEU A 382 10.69 10.96 -8.58
C LEU A 382 10.03 11.28 -7.24
N CYS A 383 10.19 12.49 -6.76
CA CYS A 383 9.69 12.90 -5.45
C CYS A 383 8.96 14.26 -5.54
N GLU A 384 8.16 14.53 -4.53
CA GLU A 384 7.67 15.87 -4.24
C GLU A 384 8.59 16.57 -3.20
N ASP A 385 8.28 17.80 -2.84
CA ASP A 385 9.14 18.66 -2.01
C ASP A 385 8.92 18.51 -0.49
N ASN A 386 8.38 17.40 -0.04
CA ASN A 386 7.90 17.10 1.33
C ASN A 386 6.69 17.96 1.78
N TRP A 387 6.18 18.80 0.88
CA TRP A 387 5.03 19.69 1.12
C TRP A 387 3.87 19.36 0.18
N GLY A 388 4.01 18.29 -0.59
CA GLY A 388 3.03 17.81 -1.56
C GLY A 388 3.10 18.52 -2.92
N ASN A 389 4.22 19.15 -3.29
CA ASN A 389 4.38 19.74 -4.61
C ASN A 389 5.42 18.95 -5.40
N MET A 390 5.03 18.42 -6.56
CA MET A 390 5.96 17.71 -7.43
C MET A 390 7.11 18.60 -7.89
N ARG A 391 8.31 18.03 -7.83
CA ARG A 391 9.53 18.73 -8.23
C ARG A 391 9.84 18.55 -9.70
N ALA A 392 9.61 17.35 -10.21
CA ALA A 392 9.85 17.03 -11.62
C ALA A 392 8.90 15.93 -12.11
N LEU A 393 8.66 15.94 -13.41
CA LEU A 393 7.91 14.91 -14.12
C LEU A 393 8.71 14.47 -15.37
N PRO A 394 8.48 13.23 -15.88
CA PRO A 394 9.19 12.76 -17.06
C PRO A 394 8.91 13.63 -18.28
N GLU A 395 9.97 14.08 -18.93
CA GLU A 395 9.87 14.75 -20.22
C GLU A 395 9.38 13.77 -21.31
N ALA A 396 8.84 14.30 -22.39
CA ALA A 396 8.22 13.48 -23.44
C ALA A 396 9.16 12.39 -23.99
N PHE A 397 10.45 12.66 -24.10
CA PHE A 397 11.44 11.70 -24.60
C PHE A 397 11.80 10.60 -23.57
N GLU A 398 11.54 10.83 -22.27
CA GLU A 398 11.84 9.88 -21.19
C GLU A 398 10.68 8.95 -20.86
N ARG A 399 9.44 9.28 -21.27
CA ARG A 399 8.24 8.52 -20.88
C ARG A 399 8.25 7.05 -21.27
N ASN A 400 9.12 6.69 -22.24
CA ASN A 400 9.34 5.30 -22.65
C ASN A 400 10.54 4.65 -21.91
N HIS A 401 10.99 5.23 -20.80
CA HIS A 401 12.04 4.66 -19.98
C HIS A 401 11.67 3.23 -19.56
N ARG A 402 12.56 2.28 -19.83
CA ARG A 402 12.26 0.84 -19.72
C ARG A 402 12.02 0.38 -18.29
N GLY A 403 12.68 0.98 -17.31
CA GLY A 403 12.46 0.74 -15.88
C GLY A 403 11.18 1.39 -15.34
N GLY A 404 10.55 2.28 -16.11
CA GLY A 404 9.40 3.06 -15.71
C GLY A 404 9.75 4.16 -14.68
N PHE A 405 8.72 4.93 -14.32
CA PHE A 405 8.82 5.98 -13.31
C PHE A 405 7.92 5.70 -12.12
N GLY A 406 8.42 6.04 -10.95
CA GLY A 406 7.67 6.04 -9.70
C GLY A 406 7.57 7.42 -9.08
N MET A 407 6.68 7.56 -8.09
CA MET A 407 6.54 8.77 -7.28
C MET A 407 6.62 8.40 -5.80
N TYR A 408 7.45 9.13 -5.07
CA TYR A 408 7.53 9.13 -3.62
C TYR A 408 6.82 10.39 -3.10
N PHE A 409 5.68 10.17 -2.46
CA PHE A 409 4.81 11.21 -1.92
C PHE A 409 4.84 11.19 -0.40
N HIS A 410 4.58 12.33 0.28
CA HIS A 410 4.55 12.42 1.73
C HIS A 410 3.18 12.86 2.23
N LEU A 411 2.59 12.10 3.15
CA LEU A 411 1.47 12.53 4.00
C LEU A 411 1.97 13.04 5.34
N ASP A 412 3.14 12.57 5.75
CA ASP A 412 3.84 12.93 6.97
C ASP A 412 5.08 13.76 6.66
N TYR A 413 5.44 14.66 7.58
CA TYR A 413 6.67 15.42 7.51
C TYR A 413 7.49 15.26 8.80
N HIS A 414 8.71 14.79 8.64
CA HIS A 414 9.68 14.63 9.72
C HIS A 414 10.90 15.50 9.44
N GLY A 415 11.09 16.55 10.24
CA GLY A 415 12.22 17.47 10.04
C GLY A 415 12.08 18.81 10.76
N ASP A 416 12.93 19.75 10.37
CA ASP A 416 13.01 21.11 10.91
C ASP A 416 12.07 22.08 10.21
N PRO A 417 11.59 23.13 10.90
CA PRO A 417 11.81 23.44 12.31
C PRO A 417 10.92 22.63 13.27
N VAL A 418 9.82 22.05 12.81
CA VAL A 418 8.87 21.26 13.64
C VAL A 418 8.32 20.11 12.80
N SER A 419 8.45 18.90 13.30
CA SER A 419 7.75 17.74 12.75
C SER A 419 6.28 17.74 13.18
N TYR A 420 5.40 17.23 12.31
CA TYR A 420 3.96 17.11 12.60
C TYR A 420 3.45 15.66 12.46
N GLU A 421 4.24 14.72 12.91
CA GLU A 421 4.13 13.27 12.74
C GLU A 421 2.71 12.70 12.91
N TRP A 422 1.91 13.31 13.80
CA TRP A 422 0.56 12.81 14.13
C TRP A 422 -0.57 13.73 13.65
N VAL A 423 -0.26 14.65 12.76
CA VAL A 423 -1.25 15.60 12.24
C VAL A 423 -1.47 15.35 10.77
N SER A 424 -2.65 14.87 10.41
CA SER A 424 -3.03 14.80 8.99
C SER A 424 -3.24 16.21 8.44
N SER A 425 -2.36 16.65 7.55
CA SER A 425 -2.31 18.01 7.02
C SER A 425 -2.45 18.07 5.49
N THR A 426 -2.67 16.93 4.83
CA THR A 426 -2.75 16.86 3.38
C THR A 426 -4.20 16.66 2.93
N GLU A 427 -4.77 17.69 2.28
CA GLU A 427 -6.09 17.60 1.67
C GLU A 427 -6.10 16.63 0.49
N LEU A 428 -7.17 15.84 0.32
CA LEU A 428 -7.31 14.92 -0.81
C LEU A 428 -7.19 15.60 -2.17
N SER A 429 -7.63 16.86 -2.26
CA SER A 429 -7.49 17.68 -3.47
C SER A 429 -6.03 17.87 -3.89
N LYS A 430 -5.12 17.96 -2.92
CA LYS A 430 -3.68 18.07 -3.17
C LYS A 430 -3.12 16.73 -3.70
N ILE A 431 -3.50 15.62 -3.09
CA ILE A 431 -3.13 14.29 -3.58
C ILE A 431 -3.68 14.09 -5.01
N TRP A 432 -4.95 14.42 -5.23
CA TRP A 432 -5.57 14.29 -6.54
C TRP A 432 -4.84 15.12 -7.61
N GLU A 433 -4.60 16.40 -7.35
CA GLU A 433 -3.92 17.30 -8.28
C GLU A 433 -2.55 16.73 -8.69
N GLN A 434 -1.72 16.40 -7.71
CA GLN A 434 -0.34 16.02 -7.97
C GLN A 434 -0.23 14.60 -8.53
N MET A 435 -0.97 13.65 -7.99
CA MET A 435 -0.86 12.26 -8.43
C MET A 435 -1.57 11.98 -9.75
N THR A 436 -2.64 12.74 -10.08
CA THR A 436 -3.23 12.66 -11.43
C THR A 436 -2.30 13.23 -12.48
N GLU A 437 -1.62 14.34 -12.19
CA GLU A 437 -0.61 14.90 -13.07
C GLU A 437 0.54 13.89 -13.29
N ALA A 438 1.07 13.31 -12.22
CA ALA A 438 2.12 12.28 -12.32
C ALA A 438 1.70 11.12 -13.23
N TYR A 439 0.50 10.60 -13.01
CA TYR A 439 -0.01 9.48 -13.80
C TYR A 439 -0.13 9.83 -15.29
N GLU A 440 -0.65 11.00 -15.64
CA GLU A 440 -0.78 11.46 -17.03
C GLU A 440 0.58 11.67 -17.71
N TYR A 441 1.60 12.01 -16.94
CA TYR A 441 2.99 12.11 -17.43
C TYR A 441 3.73 10.77 -17.47
N GLY A 442 3.08 9.66 -17.16
CA GLY A 442 3.64 8.30 -17.30
C GLY A 442 4.27 7.74 -16.04
N VAL A 443 4.07 8.35 -14.88
CA VAL A 443 4.54 7.83 -13.59
C VAL A 443 3.55 6.76 -13.10
N ARG A 444 3.74 5.52 -13.56
CA ARG A 444 2.79 4.40 -13.36
C ARG A 444 3.43 3.11 -12.87
N GLU A 445 4.76 3.07 -12.76
CA GLU A 445 5.45 1.85 -12.34
C GLU A 445 5.34 1.65 -10.83
N LEU A 446 5.57 2.70 -10.02
CA LEU A 446 5.56 2.62 -8.57
C LEU A 446 5.00 3.90 -7.95
N TRP A 447 4.02 3.77 -7.07
CA TRP A 447 3.61 4.82 -6.14
C TRP A 447 3.84 4.38 -4.72
N ILE A 448 4.63 5.15 -3.98
CA ILE A 448 4.89 4.93 -2.56
C ILE A 448 4.65 6.23 -1.78
N VAL A 449 3.96 6.13 -0.66
CA VAL A 449 3.65 7.27 0.19
C VAL A 449 4.22 7.10 1.59
N ASN A 450 4.94 8.10 2.07
CA ASN A 450 5.40 8.19 3.44
C ASN A 450 4.20 8.52 4.34
N VAL A 451 3.95 7.68 5.33
CA VAL A 451 2.83 7.82 6.27
C VAL A 451 3.30 8.02 7.73
N GLY A 452 4.61 8.21 7.93
CA GLY A 452 5.18 8.25 9.26
C GLY A 452 4.98 6.90 9.96
N ASP A 453 4.15 6.87 10.99
CA ASP A 453 3.78 5.68 11.75
C ASP A 453 2.39 5.11 11.41
N VAL A 454 1.79 5.53 10.32
CA VAL A 454 0.45 5.19 9.77
C VAL A 454 -0.69 5.90 10.49
N LYS A 455 -0.70 5.91 11.83
CA LYS A 455 -1.82 6.42 12.61
C LYS A 455 -2.10 7.90 12.32
N PHE A 456 -3.40 8.21 12.18
CA PHE A 456 -4.01 9.47 11.74
C PHE A 456 -3.78 9.84 10.28
N GLN A 457 -3.10 9.00 9.50
CA GLN A 457 -2.96 9.16 8.05
C GLN A 457 -3.88 8.22 7.24
N GLU A 458 -4.74 7.46 7.91
CA GLU A 458 -5.55 6.40 7.31
C GLU A 458 -6.46 6.91 6.20
N PHE A 459 -7.15 8.02 6.41
CA PHE A 459 -8.08 8.57 5.41
C PHE A 459 -7.37 9.01 4.13
N PRO A 460 -6.34 9.87 4.15
CA PRO A 460 -5.61 10.23 2.94
C PRO A 460 -4.83 9.05 2.34
N LEU A 461 -4.36 8.10 3.17
CA LEU A 461 -3.71 6.88 2.69
C LEU A 461 -4.68 6.00 1.90
N ASN A 462 -5.89 5.76 2.42
CA ASN A 462 -6.91 5.00 1.69
C ASN A 462 -7.20 5.64 0.33
N TYR A 463 -7.32 6.97 0.28
CA TYR A 463 -7.53 7.69 -0.98
C TYR A 463 -6.36 7.51 -1.95
N PHE A 464 -5.12 7.66 -1.48
CA PHE A 464 -3.92 7.48 -2.30
C PHE A 464 -3.87 6.07 -2.92
N MET A 465 -4.18 5.05 -2.11
CA MET A 465 -4.17 3.65 -2.56
C MET A 465 -5.30 3.34 -3.53
N ASP A 466 -6.51 3.84 -3.29
CA ASP A 466 -7.65 3.67 -4.19
C ASP A 466 -7.45 4.40 -5.52
N LEU A 467 -6.84 5.59 -5.51
CA LEU A 467 -6.45 6.32 -6.71
C LEU A 467 -5.41 5.53 -7.52
N ALA A 468 -4.42 4.94 -6.85
CA ALA A 468 -3.38 4.12 -7.49
C ALA A 468 -3.95 2.81 -8.06
N TYR A 469 -4.96 2.24 -7.41
CA TYR A 469 -5.61 1.02 -7.87
C TYR A 469 -6.56 1.26 -9.04
N ASP A 470 -7.46 2.23 -8.94
CA ASP A 470 -8.49 2.54 -9.96
C ASP A 470 -8.47 4.03 -10.36
N PHE A 471 -7.47 4.39 -11.15
CA PHE A 471 -7.30 5.74 -11.65
C PHE A 471 -8.45 6.19 -12.57
N GLU A 472 -9.10 5.27 -13.27
CA GLU A 472 -10.24 5.59 -14.13
C GLU A 472 -11.43 6.10 -13.31
N LYS A 473 -11.63 5.53 -12.12
CA LYS A 473 -12.70 5.92 -11.19
C LYS A 473 -12.41 7.23 -10.45
N TRP A 474 -11.17 7.41 -9.99
CA TRP A 474 -10.83 8.48 -9.05
C TRP A 474 -9.90 9.56 -9.60
N GLY A 475 -9.32 9.34 -10.79
CA GLY A 475 -8.30 10.20 -11.39
C GLY A 475 -8.85 11.37 -12.20
N SER A 476 -8.07 11.79 -13.19
CA SER A 476 -8.30 13.03 -13.97
C SER A 476 -9.62 13.05 -14.76
N LEU A 477 -10.16 11.87 -15.11
CA LEU A 477 -11.46 11.78 -15.81
C LEU A 477 -12.66 11.95 -14.88
N ALA A 478 -12.46 12.02 -13.58
CA ALA A 478 -13.49 12.18 -12.55
C ALA A 478 -13.31 13.51 -11.78
N PRO A 479 -13.61 14.67 -12.36
CA PRO A 479 -13.47 15.97 -11.69
C PRO A 479 -14.30 16.02 -10.40
N ASN A 480 -13.74 16.60 -9.35
CA ASN A 480 -14.32 16.64 -8.00
C ASN A 480 -14.45 15.25 -7.32
N SER A 481 -13.75 14.23 -7.82
CA SER A 481 -13.81 12.87 -7.28
C SER A 481 -13.43 12.80 -5.80
N THR A 482 -12.60 13.70 -5.28
CA THR A 482 -12.22 13.75 -3.86
C THR A 482 -13.41 13.94 -2.93
N LYS A 483 -14.35 14.80 -3.31
CA LYS A 483 -15.57 15.01 -2.52
C LYS A 483 -16.50 13.79 -2.53
N GLU A 484 -16.64 13.15 -3.67
CA GLU A 484 -17.40 11.90 -3.79
C GLU A 484 -16.70 10.73 -3.09
N TYR A 485 -15.37 10.71 -3.13
CA TYR A 485 -14.57 9.76 -2.37
C TYR A 485 -14.80 9.89 -0.85
N THR A 486 -14.70 11.12 -0.33
CA THR A 486 -14.95 11.40 1.10
C THR A 486 -16.32 10.87 1.54
N LYS A 487 -17.37 11.14 0.76
CA LYS A 487 -18.71 10.62 1.04
C LYS A 487 -18.75 9.08 1.03
N ALA A 488 -18.15 8.46 0.02
CA ALA A 488 -18.13 7.00 -0.10
C ALA A 488 -17.35 6.35 1.04
N TRP A 489 -16.22 6.94 1.43
CA TRP A 489 -15.42 6.47 2.56
C TRP A 489 -16.19 6.58 3.88
N ILE A 490 -16.82 7.73 4.17
CA ILE A 490 -17.66 7.92 5.36
C ILE A 490 -18.84 6.94 5.36
N GLU A 491 -19.49 6.72 4.22
CA GLU A 491 -20.57 5.74 4.09
C GLU A 491 -20.08 4.33 4.41
N SER A 492 -18.89 3.95 3.92
CA SER A 492 -18.33 2.61 4.14
C SER A 492 -17.93 2.35 5.59
N VAL A 493 -17.48 3.40 6.31
CA VAL A 493 -17.02 3.28 7.71
C VAL A 493 -18.17 3.50 8.70
N PHE A 494 -18.99 4.52 8.50
CA PHE A 494 -19.99 4.97 9.46
C PHE A 494 -21.44 4.79 9.00
N GLY A 495 -21.67 4.38 7.74
CA GLY A 495 -23.01 4.37 7.12
C GLY A 495 -24.06 3.60 7.89
N SER A 496 -23.71 2.46 8.47
CA SER A 496 -24.63 1.63 9.26
C SER A 496 -24.95 2.18 10.65
N TYR A 497 -24.19 3.16 11.13
CA TYR A 497 -24.29 3.72 12.48
C TYR A 497 -24.80 5.15 12.49
N THR A 498 -24.99 5.77 11.32
CA THR A 498 -25.28 7.20 11.19
C THR A 498 -26.43 7.48 10.25
N SER A 499 -27.15 8.58 10.49
CA SER A 499 -28.08 9.15 9.54
C SER A 499 -27.35 9.86 8.40
N LYS A 500 -28.08 10.21 7.35
CA LYS A 500 -27.52 10.99 6.25
C LYS A 500 -26.97 12.35 6.71
N GLU A 501 -27.73 13.02 7.57
CA GLU A 501 -27.38 14.33 8.14
C GLU A 501 -26.09 14.22 8.99
N GLU A 502 -25.98 13.18 9.82
CA GLU A 502 -24.79 12.93 10.62
C GLU A 502 -23.55 12.67 9.74
N ARG A 503 -23.69 11.93 8.62
CA ARG A 503 -22.59 11.75 7.65
C ARG A 503 -22.16 13.02 6.95
N GLU A 504 -23.09 13.90 6.62
CA GLU A 504 -22.79 15.22 6.07
C GLU A 504 -21.99 16.07 7.08
N GLU A 505 -22.32 15.98 8.37
CA GLU A 505 -21.57 16.65 9.43
C GLU A 505 -20.19 16.03 9.68
N ILE A 506 -20.04 14.71 9.61
CA ILE A 506 -18.73 14.03 9.67
C ILE A 506 -17.84 14.52 8.50
N GLN A 507 -18.40 14.63 7.31
CA GLN A 507 -17.68 15.19 6.16
C GLN A 507 -17.20 16.61 6.42
N GLU A 508 -18.06 17.49 6.96
CA GLU A 508 -17.67 18.86 7.29
C GLU A 508 -16.55 18.92 8.34
N VAL A 509 -16.59 18.04 9.36
CA VAL A 509 -15.54 17.97 10.39
C VAL A 509 -14.22 17.50 9.77
N LEU A 510 -14.24 16.41 9.01
CA LEU A 510 -13.04 15.81 8.41
C LEU A 510 -12.37 16.76 7.39
N GLU A 511 -13.17 17.32 6.45
CA GLU A 511 -12.66 18.28 5.47
C GLU A 511 -12.20 19.59 6.16
N GLY A 512 -12.89 20.02 7.21
CA GLY A 512 -12.53 21.19 7.99
C GLY A 512 -11.23 21.01 8.76
N TYR A 513 -11.01 19.84 9.36
CA TYR A 513 -9.78 19.48 10.04
C TYR A 513 -8.57 19.52 9.10
N LEU A 514 -8.66 18.85 7.96
CA LEU A 514 -7.60 18.84 6.96
C LEU A 514 -7.31 20.26 6.44
N LYS A 515 -8.36 21.03 6.20
CA LYS A 515 -8.23 22.42 5.73
C LYS A 515 -7.52 23.32 6.76
N ILE A 516 -7.84 23.20 8.04
CA ILE A 516 -7.18 23.96 9.10
C ILE A 516 -5.68 23.66 9.11
N ASN A 517 -5.33 22.37 9.07
CA ASN A 517 -3.94 21.94 9.10
C ASN A 517 -3.17 22.29 7.82
N ALA A 518 -3.85 22.37 6.68
CA ALA A 518 -3.26 22.77 5.40
C ALA A 518 -3.12 24.29 5.21
N LEU A 519 -3.87 25.14 5.98
CA LEU A 519 -3.77 26.60 5.89
C LEU A 519 -2.37 27.11 6.22
N ARG A 520 -1.74 26.50 7.22
CA ARG A 520 -0.34 26.69 7.56
C ARG A 520 0.21 25.34 7.97
N LYS A 521 1.23 24.88 7.27
CA LYS A 521 1.88 23.63 7.63
C LYS A 521 2.42 23.73 9.06
N PRO A 522 2.24 22.70 9.90
CA PRO A 522 2.65 22.73 11.31
C PRO A 522 4.11 23.11 11.51
N GLU A 523 5.02 22.68 10.66
CA GLU A 523 6.46 23.04 10.70
C GLU A 523 6.72 24.54 10.45
N SER A 524 5.77 25.27 9.87
CA SER A 524 5.84 26.72 9.67
C SER A 524 5.24 27.51 10.83
N LEU A 525 4.66 26.84 11.84
CA LEU A 525 4.06 27.52 12.97
C LEU A 525 5.15 28.00 13.95
N ASN A 526 4.99 29.22 14.42
CA ASN A 526 5.85 29.83 15.43
C ASN A 526 5.04 30.84 16.24
N ASP A 527 5.66 31.51 17.21
CA ASP A 527 5.05 32.46 18.13
C ASP A 527 4.51 33.73 17.46
N THR A 528 4.81 33.97 16.18
CA THR A 528 4.30 35.11 15.41
C THR A 528 3.11 34.76 14.50
N VAL A 529 2.91 33.47 14.22
CA VAL A 529 1.79 33.00 13.38
C VAL A 529 0.51 32.95 14.21
N TYR A 530 -0.59 33.45 13.66
CA TYR A 530 -1.89 33.59 14.34
C TYR A 530 -1.82 34.41 15.66
N HIS A 531 -0.83 35.27 15.79
CA HIS A 531 -0.67 36.09 16.98
C HIS A 531 -1.87 37.03 17.16
N PRO A 532 -2.43 37.18 18.38
CA PRO A 532 -3.63 38.01 18.63
C PRO A 532 -3.49 39.49 18.22
N ALA A 533 -2.26 40.00 18.18
CA ALA A 533 -1.99 41.36 17.73
C ALA A 533 -1.98 41.53 16.19
N HIS A 534 -2.07 40.45 15.43
CA HIS A 534 -2.01 40.47 13.98
C HIS A 534 -3.39 40.21 13.37
N TYR A 535 -4.08 41.30 13.05
CA TYR A 535 -5.33 41.30 12.27
C TYR A 535 -6.47 40.43 12.88
N LEU A 536 -7.53 40.27 12.13
CA LEU A 536 -8.68 39.41 12.47
C LEU A 536 -8.45 37.92 12.09
N GLU A 537 -7.25 37.55 11.73
CA GLU A 537 -6.93 36.17 11.28
C GLU A 537 -7.13 35.16 12.42
N CYS A 538 -6.58 35.45 13.61
CA CYS A 538 -6.73 34.62 14.79
C CYS A 538 -8.21 34.45 15.19
N GLU A 539 -8.99 35.53 15.22
CA GLU A 539 -10.42 35.49 15.58
C GLU A 539 -11.25 34.67 14.59
N LYS A 540 -10.97 34.80 13.28
CA LYS A 540 -11.65 34.03 12.24
C LYS A 540 -11.32 32.54 12.35
N LEU A 541 -10.06 32.20 12.58
CA LEU A 541 -9.63 30.83 12.73
C LEU A 541 -10.24 30.21 13.99
N LEU A 542 -10.19 30.87 15.14
CA LEU A 542 -10.81 30.42 16.39
C LEU A 542 -12.31 30.22 16.24
N SER A 543 -13.02 31.14 15.54
CA SER A 543 -14.45 30.96 15.28
C SER A 543 -14.75 29.78 14.37
N PHE A 544 -13.89 29.49 13.41
CA PHE A 544 -14.03 28.32 12.52
C PHE A 544 -13.75 27.03 13.29
N CYS A 545 -12.65 26.96 14.01
CA CYS A 545 -12.28 25.79 14.85
C CYS A 545 -13.36 25.48 15.88
N GLY A 546 -13.86 26.49 16.61
CA GLY A 546 -14.89 26.29 17.63
C GLY A 546 -16.18 25.69 17.09
N LYS A 547 -16.60 26.06 15.88
CA LYS A 547 -17.78 25.46 15.22
C LYS A 547 -17.56 23.98 14.84
N LEU A 548 -16.35 23.64 14.39
CA LEU A 548 -16.00 22.25 14.08
C LEU A 548 -15.89 21.42 15.36
N GLU A 549 -15.31 21.99 16.41
CA GLU A 549 -15.17 21.34 17.73
C GLU A 549 -16.52 21.01 18.33
N GLU A 550 -17.49 21.95 18.33
CA GLU A 550 -18.87 21.68 18.79
C GLU A 550 -19.54 20.54 18.02
N LYS A 551 -19.37 20.49 16.68
CA LYS A 551 -19.89 19.40 15.85
C LYS A 551 -19.19 18.08 16.18
N ASN A 552 -17.88 18.10 16.26
CA ASN A 552 -17.06 16.91 16.54
C ASN A 552 -17.42 16.29 17.90
N GLU A 553 -17.51 17.10 18.95
CA GLU A 553 -17.90 16.60 20.28
C GLU A 553 -19.31 15.98 20.28
N ARG A 554 -20.26 16.56 19.56
CA ARG A 554 -21.60 16.04 19.44
C ARG A 554 -21.63 14.71 18.69
N LEU A 555 -20.94 14.63 17.55
CA LEU A 555 -20.83 13.42 16.75
C LEU A 555 -20.14 12.29 17.52
N TRP A 556 -19.05 12.61 18.21
CA TRP A 556 -18.33 11.64 19.03
C TRP A 556 -19.24 11.03 20.10
N LYS A 557 -20.00 11.83 20.85
CA LYS A 557 -20.96 11.35 21.86
C LYS A 557 -22.03 10.42 21.25
N ILE A 558 -22.56 10.77 20.09
CA ILE A 558 -23.57 9.95 19.38
C ILE A 558 -22.96 8.61 18.96
N LEU A 559 -21.74 8.63 18.41
CA LEU A 559 -21.06 7.43 17.93
C LEU A 559 -20.55 6.56 19.08
N GLU A 560 -20.12 7.15 20.21
CA GLU A 560 -19.77 6.43 21.43
C GLU A 560 -20.98 5.64 21.98
N GLU A 561 -22.16 6.25 22.06
CA GLU A 561 -23.40 5.57 22.46
C GLU A 561 -23.78 4.41 21.53
N ARG A 562 -23.34 4.46 20.27
CA ARG A 562 -23.56 3.42 19.25
C ARG A 562 -22.41 2.40 19.14
N GLY A 563 -21.40 2.49 20.01
CA GLY A 563 -20.24 1.59 20.03
C GLY A 563 -19.19 1.88 18.95
N MET A 564 -19.21 3.07 18.36
CA MET A 564 -18.27 3.52 17.31
C MET A 564 -17.41 4.70 17.76
N GLY A 565 -17.32 4.97 19.06
CA GLY A 565 -16.54 6.10 19.59
C GLY A 565 -15.05 5.97 19.30
N ASP A 566 -14.49 4.79 19.53
CA ASP A 566 -13.07 4.53 19.26
C ASP A 566 -12.74 4.65 17.77
N ALA A 567 -13.56 4.08 16.89
CA ALA A 567 -13.41 4.20 15.44
C ALA A 567 -13.51 5.65 14.92
N TYR A 568 -14.35 6.46 15.54
CA TYR A 568 -14.47 7.87 15.20
C TYR A 568 -13.30 8.70 15.70
N PHE A 569 -12.74 8.33 16.86
CA PHE A 569 -11.55 8.98 17.41
C PHE A 569 -10.28 8.61 16.63
N SER A 570 -10.17 7.36 16.17
CA SER A 570 -9.06 6.85 15.36
C SER A 570 -9.00 7.46 13.98
#